data_655924f9be0b12e1edf22300a724111e
#
_entry.id   655924f9be0b12e1edf22300a724111e
#
_cell.length_a   1.000
_cell.length_b   1.000
_cell.length_c   1.000
_cell.angle_alpha   90.00
_cell.angle_beta   90.00
_cell.angle_gamma   90.00
#
_symmetry.space_group_name_H-M   'P 1'
#
loop_
_entity.id
_entity.type
_entity.pdbx_description
1 polymer ?
#
loop_
_entity_poly.entity_id
_entity_poly.type
_entity_poly.pdbx_seq_one_letter_code
_entity_poly.pdbx_strand_id
1 'polypeptide(L)'
;MDAIHKVVTFFVNPLTVALAGLLIGIGLRWKVKSWSKVASGLTAFSLFWLYLWSTALMTRWIGLPLELAYPPARAETMPTADAICILGGGMGANTNNCIYADMYSGADRVWHGARLYKAGKAPVITLSGGGVRETTVPLLKDFGVPESALVFLDSAKNTEDEAALIAREIKVMKIRGEGDQATPKILLVTSAWHMRRAEMLFRRAGLDVIPAATDHEVTLQCKGVGFEFLQLVPDAGRLFQNSYLFKEHFAYWCYWALHWVKG
;
A
#
# COMPACT_ATOMS: atom_id res chain seq x y z
N MET A 1 1.63 11.79 14.86
CA MET A 1 0.48 11.18 14.17
C MET A 1 0.58 9.64 14.09
N ASP A 2 1.77 9.05 13.98
CA ASP A 2 1.93 7.60 13.75
C ASP A 2 1.36 6.70 14.85
N ALA A 3 1.51 7.04 16.12
CA ALA A 3 1.02 6.21 17.22
C ALA A 3 -0.53 6.14 17.23
N ILE A 4 -1.19 7.28 17.07
CA ILE A 4 -2.67 7.35 17.03
C ILE A 4 -3.20 6.58 15.83
N HIS A 5 -2.60 6.77 14.65
CA HIS A 5 -3.00 6.03 13.44
C HIS A 5 -2.82 4.51 13.60
N LYS A 6 -1.71 4.05 14.19
CA LYS A 6 -1.47 2.63 14.47
C LYS A 6 -2.49 2.06 15.45
N VAL A 7 -2.77 2.79 16.54
CA VAL A 7 -3.76 2.39 17.55
C VAL A 7 -5.16 2.31 16.94
N VAL A 8 -5.59 3.35 16.21
CA VAL A 8 -6.91 3.35 15.56
C VAL A 8 -7.01 2.23 14.53
N THR A 9 -5.97 2.04 13.69
CA THR A 9 -5.96 0.96 12.69
C THR A 9 -6.05 -0.42 13.36
N PHE A 10 -5.40 -0.62 14.52
CA PHE A 10 -5.52 -1.85 15.28
C PHE A 10 -6.95 -2.11 15.74
N PHE A 11 -7.63 -1.09 16.30
CA PHE A 11 -9.01 -1.25 16.80
C PHE A 11 -10.06 -1.40 15.72
N VAL A 12 -9.82 -0.89 14.50
CA VAL A 12 -10.75 -1.07 13.38
C VAL A 12 -10.43 -2.30 12.51
N ASN A 13 -9.33 -3.02 12.80
CA ASN A 13 -8.99 -4.24 12.08
C ASN A 13 -10.12 -5.27 12.20
N PRO A 14 -10.57 -5.90 11.09
CA PRO A 14 -11.69 -6.83 11.09
C PRO A 14 -11.58 -7.96 12.11
N LEU A 15 -10.38 -8.52 12.29
CA LEU A 15 -10.13 -9.56 13.28
C LEU A 15 -10.28 -9.04 14.71
N THR A 16 -9.71 -7.87 15.00
CA THR A 16 -9.79 -7.25 16.33
C THR A 16 -11.24 -6.93 16.71
N VAL A 17 -12.01 -6.39 15.75
CA VAL A 17 -13.44 -6.10 15.94
C VAL A 17 -14.22 -7.38 16.26
N ALA A 18 -13.99 -8.46 15.51
CA ALA A 18 -14.63 -9.74 15.73
C ALA A 18 -14.30 -10.31 17.14
N LEU A 19 -13.01 -10.34 17.50
CA LEU A 19 -12.57 -10.85 18.78
C LEU A 19 -13.11 -10.03 19.96
N ALA A 20 -13.08 -8.70 19.85
CA ALA A 20 -13.64 -7.82 20.87
C ALA A 20 -15.14 -8.06 21.07
N GLY A 21 -15.90 -8.16 19.97
CA GLY A 21 -17.33 -8.44 20.03
C GLY A 21 -17.65 -9.81 20.64
N LEU A 22 -16.86 -10.86 20.32
CA LEU A 22 -16.97 -12.19 20.93
C LEU A 22 -16.71 -12.13 22.44
N LEU A 23 -15.63 -11.50 22.87
CA LEU A 23 -15.27 -11.39 24.29
C LEU A 23 -16.33 -10.60 25.08
N ILE A 24 -16.83 -9.49 24.52
CA ILE A 24 -17.91 -8.70 25.13
C ILE A 24 -19.19 -9.53 25.21
N GLY A 25 -19.56 -10.23 24.13
CA GLY A 25 -20.76 -11.06 24.09
C GLY A 25 -20.71 -12.18 25.15
N ILE A 26 -19.58 -12.88 25.26
CA ILE A 26 -19.37 -13.91 26.31
C ILE A 26 -19.44 -13.28 27.71
N GLY A 27 -18.77 -12.16 27.94
CA GLY A 27 -18.76 -11.48 29.23
C GLY A 27 -20.15 -11.00 29.67
N LEU A 28 -20.95 -10.44 28.75
CA LEU A 28 -22.32 -10.03 29.01
C LEU A 28 -23.21 -11.23 29.37
N ARG A 29 -23.04 -12.36 28.71
CA ARG A 29 -23.81 -13.57 28.99
C ARG A 29 -23.55 -14.13 30.39
N TRP A 30 -22.32 -14.00 30.89
CA TRP A 30 -21.95 -14.47 32.22
C TRP A 30 -22.42 -13.55 33.34
N LYS A 31 -22.31 -12.24 33.14
CA LYS A 31 -22.56 -11.26 34.21
C LYS A 31 -23.99 -10.74 34.27
N VAL A 32 -24.70 -10.72 33.15
CA VAL A 32 -26.00 -10.04 33.05
C VAL A 32 -27.03 -10.92 32.33
N LYS A 33 -27.76 -11.76 33.09
CA LYS A 33 -28.77 -12.69 32.51
C LYS A 33 -29.84 -11.99 31.68
N SER A 34 -30.26 -10.76 32.06
CA SER A 34 -31.25 -9.97 31.33
C SER A 34 -30.79 -9.57 29.92
N TRP A 35 -29.49 -9.57 29.66
CA TRP A 35 -28.89 -9.18 28.37
C TRP A 35 -28.51 -10.36 27.47
N SER A 36 -29.01 -11.56 27.78
CA SER A 36 -28.66 -12.78 27.04
C SER A 36 -28.99 -12.70 25.55
N LYS A 37 -30.08 -12.04 25.15
CA LYS A 37 -30.42 -11.82 23.71
C LYS A 37 -29.44 -10.89 23.03
N VAL A 38 -29.05 -9.80 23.69
CA VAL A 38 -28.01 -8.84 23.17
C VAL A 38 -26.66 -9.54 23.05
N ALA A 39 -26.27 -10.29 24.07
CA ALA A 39 -25.04 -11.08 24.06
C ALA A 39 -25.00 -12.08 22.90
N SER A 40 -26.10 -12.83 22.69
CA SER A 40 -26.21 -13.77 21.58
C SER A 40 -26.18 -13.08 20.22
N GLY A 41 -26.86 -11.94 20.08
CA GLY A 41 -26.83 -11.14 18.85
C GLY A 41 -25.41 -10.61 18.54
N LEU A 42 -24.71 -10.11 19.54
CA LEU A 42 -23.34 -9.64 19.38
C LEU A 42 -22.37 -10.77 19.00
N THR A 43 -22.52 -11.94 19.64
CA THR A 43 -21.70 -13.12 19.30
C THR A 43 -21.97 -13.57 17.86
N ALA A 44 -23.25 -13.67 17.46
CA ALA A 44 -23.63 -14.05 16.10
C ALA A 44 -23.12 -13.04 15.05
N PHE A 45 -23.25 -11.75 15.34
CA PHE A 45 -22.68 -10.69 14.49
C PHE A 45 -21.17 -10.81 14.35
N SER A 46 -20.45 -11.04 15.44
CA SER A 46 -18.99 -11.16 15.43
C SER A 46 -18.51 -12.35 14.62
N LEU A 47 -19.20 -13.50 14.73
CA LEU A 47 -18.91 -14.69 13.92
C LEU A 47 -19.21 -14.45 12.45
N PHE A 48 -20.36 -13.83 12.13
CA PHE A 48 -20.71 -13.46 10.76
C PHE A 48 -19.72 -12.45 10.17
N TRP A 49 -19.33 -11.45 10.95
CA TRP A 49 -18.30 -10.48 10.57
C TRP A 49 -16.96 -11.17 10.23
N LEU A 50 -16.47 -12.02 11.13
CA LEU A 50 -15.23 -12.77 10.89
C LEU A 50 -15.33 -13.65 9.64
N TYR A 51 -16.45 -14.36 9.48
CA TYR A 51 -16.73 -15.15 8.29
C TYR A 51 -16.67 -14.31 7.02
N LEU A 52 -17.41 -13.20 6.97
CA LEU A 52 -17.48 -12.32 5.80
C LEU A 52 -16.09 -11.81 5.40
N TRP A 53 -15.32 -11.34 6.38
CA TRP A 53 -13.96 -10.84 6.15
C TRP A 53 -12.94 -11.93 5.79
N SER A 54 -13.27 -13.18 5.98
CA SER A 54 -12.44 -14.33 5.57
C SER A 54 -12.77 -14.83 4.15
N THR A 55 -13.66 -14.18 3.40
CA THR A 55 -14.11 -14.65 2.08
C THR A 55 -13.44 -13.93 0.92
N ALA A 56 -13.29 -14.64 -0.21
CA ALA A 56 -12.84 -14.04 -1.47
C ALA A 56 -13.88 -13.05 -2.05
N LEU A 57 -15.16 -13.21 -1.71
CA LEU A 57 -16.20 -12.26 -2.08
C LEU A 57 -15.91 -10.88 -1.50
N MET A 58 -15.49 -10.82 -0.22
CA MET A 58 -15.10 -9.56 0.42
C MET A 58 -13.84 -8.97 -0.24
N THR A 59 -12.82 -9.79 -0.53
CA THR A 59 -11.63 -9.37 -1.27
C THR A 59 -12.02 -8.70 -2.59
N ARG A 60 -12.90 -9.34 -3.35
CA ARG A 60 -13.40 -8.80 -4.61
C ARG A 60 -14.09 -7.45 -4.43
N TRP A 61 -14.95 -7.34 -3.44
CA TRP A 61 -15.77 -6.15 -3.23
C TRP A 61 -14.96 -4.93 -2.82
N ILE A 62 -13.97 -5.09 -1.91
CA ILE A 62 -13.17 -3.97 -1.43
C ILE A 62 -11.87 -3.76 -2.23
N GLY A 63 -11.31 -4.81 -2.83
CA GLY A 63 -10.02 -4.73 -3.51
C GLY A 63 -10.11 -4.33 -4.97
N LEU A 64 -11.09 -4.88 -5.73
CA LEU A 64 -11.23 -4.52 -7.15
C LEU A 64 -11.36 -3.02 -7.41
N PRO A 65 -12.15 -2.24 -6.65
CA PRO A 65 -12.24 -0.80 -6.89
C PRO A 65 -10.92 -0.05 -6.71
N LEU A 66 -10.02 -0.56 -5.84
CA LEU A 66 -8.69 0.03 -5.66
C LEU A 66 -7.79 -0.24 -6.85
N GLU A 67 -7.77 -1.48 -7.35
CA GLU A 67 -6.85 -1.89 -8.42
C GLU A 67 -7.33 -1.53 -9.82
N LEU A 68 -8.64 -1.61 -10.10
CA LEU A 68 -9.18 -1.26 -11.41
C LEU A 68 -9.04 0.23 -11.74
N ALA A 69 -8.91 1.08 -10.74
CA ALA A 69 -8.63 2.51 -10.93
C ALA A 69 -7.23 2.76 -11.54
N TYR A 70 -6.32 1.78 -11.41
CA TYR A 70 -4.93 1.88 -11.84
C TYR A 70 -4.53 0.64 -12.65
N PRO A 71 -4.98 0.53 -13.90
CA PRO A 71 -4.70 -0.65 -14.72
C PRO A 71 -3.20 -0.84 -14.98
N PRO A 72 -2.73 -2.09 -15.14
CA PRO A 72 -1.34 -2.35 -15.45
C PRO A 72 -0.93 -1.74 -16.78
N ALA A 73 0.21 -1.06 -16.80
CA ALA A 73 0.79 -0.45 -17.99
C ALA A 73 2.21 -1.00 -18.23
N ARG A 74 2.56 -1.15 -19.51
CA ARG A 74 3.91 -1.55 -19.89
C ARG A 74 4.88 -0.38 -19.70
N ALA A 75 6.08 -0.64 -19.22
CA ALA A 75 7.09 0.39 -19.01
C ALA A 75 7.38 1.22 -20.29
N GLU A 76 7.38 0.56 -21.45
CA GLU A 76 7.67 1.17 -22.74
C GLU A 76 6.60 2.20 -23.15
N THR A 77 5.35 2.03 -22.72
CA THR A 77 4.22 2.91 -23.06
C THR A 77 4.04 4.07 -22.09
N MET A 78 4.71 4.04 -20.94
CA MET A 78 4.63 5.12 -19.95
C MET A 78 5.27 6.41 -20.48
N PRO A 79 4.75 7.59 -20.13
CA PRO A 79 5.39 8.86 -20.46
C PRO A 79 6.70 9.04 -19.70
N THR A 80 7.52 10.00 -20.16
CA THR A 80 8.74 10.40 -19.43
C THR A 80 8.42 11.29 -18.24
N ALA A 81 9.29 11.26 -17.23
CA ALA A 81 9.17 12.03 -16.00
C ALA A 81 10.57 12.46 -15.51
N ASP A 82 10.60 13.30 -14.47
CA ASP A 82 11.85 13.76 -13.85
C ASP A 82 12.49 12.68 -12.97
N ALA A 83 11.66 11.82 -12.35
CA ALA A 83 12.12 10.70 -11.52
C ALA A 83 11.13 9.53 -11.51
N ILE A 84 11.63 8.33 -11.24
CA ILE A 84 10.86 7.15 -10.86
C ILE A 84 10.91 7.05 -9.34
N CYS A 85 9.75 7.06 -8.68
CA CYS A 85 9.66 6.99 -7.23
C CYS A 85 9.14 5.61 -6.83
N ILE A 86 10.02 4.74 -6.32
CA ILE A 86 9.65 3.40 -5.86
C ILE A 86 9.37 3.48 -4.36
N LEU A 87 8.10 3.26 -3.96
CA LEU A 87 7.74 3.22 -2.55
C LEU A 87 8.23 1.94 -1.89
N GLY A 88 8.72 2.09 -0.67
CA GLY A 88 9.21 0.99 0.14
C GLY A 88 8.18 -0.11 0.40
N GLY A 89 8.65 -1.29 0.76
CA GLY A 89 7.87 -2.49 1.03
C GLY A 89 8.15 -3.62 0.03
N GLY A 90 7.74 -4.83 0.39
CA GLY A 90 7.94 -6.01 -0.45
C GLY A 90 9.33 -6.64 -0.38
N MET A 91 10.24 -6.06 0.39
CA MET A 91 11.58 -6.62 0.61
C MET A 91 11.78 -6.89 2.10
N GLY A 92 12.31 -8.04 2.44
CA GLY A 92 12.69 -8.41 3.80
C GLY A 92 13.92 -7.62 4.25
N ALA A 93 13.84 -7.03 5.46
CA ALA A 93 14.90 -6.15 5.98
C ALA A 93 16.03 -6.88 6.71
N ASN A 94 15.90 -8.18 6.99
CA ASN A 94 16.87 -8.91 7.82
C ASN A 94 17.89 -9.68 7.00
N THR A 95 18.96 -9.01 6.59
CA THR A 95 20.08 -9.62 5.86
C THR A 95 21.00 -10.47 6.75
N ASN A 96 20.87 -10.42 8.07
CA ASN A 96 21.70 -11.21 8.98
C ASN A 96 21.39 -12.71 8.95
N ASN A 97 20.15 -13.07 8.61
CA ASN A 97 19.69 -14.47 8.56
C ASN A 97 19.50 -14.99 7.13
N CYS A 98 19.58 -14.14 6.13
CA CYS A 98 19.38 -14.49 4.72
C CYS A 98 20.61 -14.06 3.91
N ILE A 99 21.12 -14.96 3.05
CA ILE A 99 22.24 -14.65 2.15
C ILE A 99 21.84 -13.59 1.12
N TYR A 100 20.58 -13.64 0.70
CA TYR A 100 19.94 -12.68 -0.20
C TYR A 100 18.75 -12.02 0.48
N ALA A 101 18.35 -10.85 0.02
CA ALA A 101 17.15 -10.20 0.49
C ALA A 101 15.90 -11.03 0.12
N ASP A 102 15.03 -11.29 1.10
CA ASP A 102 13.76 -11.96 0.82
C ASP A 102 12.83 -11.05 0.02
N MET A 103 12.25 -11.62 -1.04
CA MET A 103 11.25 -10.93 -1.87
C MET A 103 9.84 -11.35 -1.46
N TYR A 104 9.05 -10.39 -1.00
CA TYR A 104 7.61 -10.55 -0.74
C TYR A 104 6.79 -10.04 -1.92
N SER A 105 5.45 -10.11 -1.85
CA SER A 105 4.55 -9.72 -2.94
C SER A 105 4.81 -8.32 -3.51
N GLY A 106 5.20 -7.36 -2.69
CA GLY A 106 5.52 -6.00 -3.15
C GLY A 106 6.87 -5.83 -3.86
N ALA A 107 7.69 -6.87 -4.04
CA ALA A 107 8.96 -6.80 -4.77
C ALA A 107 8.77 -6.46 -6.27
N ASP A 108 7.58 -6.70 -6.81
CA ASP A 108 7.18 -6.28 -8.16
C ASP A 108 7.41 -4.79 -8.41
N ARG A 109 7.36 -3.95 -7.38
CA ARG A 109 7.66 -2.51 -7.45
C ARG A 109 9.09 -2.26 -7.90
N VAL A 110 10.04 -3.01 -7.34
CA VAL A 110 11.47 -2.89 -7.66
C VAL A 110 11.71 -3.29 -9.11
N TRP A 111 11.13 -4.43 -9.52
CA TRP A 111 11.24 -4.92 -10.88
C TRP A 111 10.60 -3.96 -11.91
N HIS A 112 9.40 -3.45 -11.62
CA HIS A 112 8.74 -2.49 -12.50
C HIS A 112 9.50 -1.16 -12.60
N GLY A 113 10.03 -0.66 -11.47
CA GLY A 113 10.87 0.53 -11.44
C GLY A 113 12.15 0.38 -12.28
N ALA A 114 12.82 -0.78 -12.19
CA ALA A 114 13.97 -1.08 -13.04
C ALA A 114 13.62 -1.11 -14.53
N ARG A 115 12.47 -1.66 -14.89
CA ARG A 115 11.98 -1.66 -16.29
C ARG A 115 11.69 -0.27 -16.81
N LEU A 116 11.07 0.59 -16.01
CA LEU A 116 10.83 1.99 -16.35
C LEU A 116 12.15 2.73 -16.60
N TYR A 117 13.15 2.52 -15.74
CA TYR A 117 14.48 3.10 -15.92
C TYR A 117 15.15 2.63 -17.22
N LYS A 118 15.15 1.32 -17.48
CA LYS A 118 15.69 0.74 -18.72
C LYS A 118 14.99 1.21 -19.98
N ALA A 119 13.69 1.51 -19.89
CA ALA A 119 12.91 2.09 -20.97
C ALA A 119 13.16 3.62 -21.12
N GLY A 120 14.10 4.20 -20.37
CA GLY A 120 14.46 5.61 -20.47
C GLY A 120 13.38 6.58 -20.00
N LYS A 121 12.51 6.15 -19.05
CA LYS A 121 11.35 6.95 -18.64
C LYS A 121 11.69 8.05 -17.63
N ALA A 122 12.81 7.92 -16.90
CA ALA A 122 13.38 8.99 -16.09
C ALA A 122 14.87 8.75 -15.87
N PRO A 123 15.66 9.81 -15.59
CA PRO A 123 17.10 9.70 -15.38
C PRO A 123 17.48 9.11 -14.01
N VAL A 124 16.59 9.18 -13.03
CA VAL A 124 16.87 8.74 -11.64
C VAL A 124 15.73 7.94 -11.05
N ILE A 125 16.09 7.08 -10.08
CA ILE A 125 15.14 6.34 -9.24
C ILE A 125 15.31 6.85 -7.81
N THR A 126 14.25 7.31 -7.17
CA THR A 126 14.23 7.62 -5.74
C THR A 126 13.76 6.40 -4.96
N LEU A 127 14.47 6.10 -3.89
CA LEU A 127 14.22 4.99 -2.98
C LEU A 127 14.02 5.53 -1.57
N SER A 128 12.96 5.10 -0.91
CA SER A 128 12.63 5.50 0.45
C SER A 128 12.27 4.30 1.31
N GLY A 129 12.53 4.42 2.60
CA GLY A 129 12.27 3.40 3.59
C GLY A 129 13.51 2.78 4.22
N GLY A 130 13.34 2.13 5.38
CA GLY A 130 14.42 1.46 6.08
C GLY A 130 14.90 0.20 5.36
N GLY A 131 16.22 0.00 5.32
CA GLY A 131 16.83 -1.21 4.76
C GLY A 131 16.89 -1.27 3.23
N VAL A 132 16.54 -0.20 2.51
CA VAL A 132 16.55 -0.20 1.03
C VAL A 132 17.95 -0.39 0.45
N ARG A 133 19.00 0.09 1.14
CA ARG A 133 20.39 -0.06 0.68
C ARG A 133 20.82 -1.52 0.69
N GLU A 134 20.41 -2.26 1.69
CA GLU A 134 20.78 -3.66 1.89
C GLU A 134 19.90 -4.62 1.07
N THR A 135 18.67 -4.24 0.77
CA THR A 135 17.69 -5.14 0.15
C THR A 135 17.36 -4.77 -1.29
N THR A 136 17.01 -3.52 -1.55
CA THR A 136 16.51 -3.07 -2.84
C THR A 136 17.63 -2.72 -3.82
N VAL A 137 18.71 -2.11 -3.34
CA VAL A 137 19.83 -1.69 -4.20
C VAL A 137 20.52 -2.86 -4.89
N PRO A 138 20.88 -3.96 -4.21
CA PRO A 138 21.47 -5.12 -4.89
C PRO A 138 20.58 -5.62 -6.02
N LEU A 139 19.26 -5.74 -5.77
CA LEU A 139 18.31 -6.21 -6.76
C LEU A 139 18.19 -5.26 -7.97
N LEU A 140 18.18 -3.95 -7.74
CA LEU A 140 18.18 -2.97 -8.85
C LEU A 140 19.48 -3.06 -9.68
N LYS A 141 20.63 -3.28 -9.04
CA LYS A 141 21.91 -3.49 -9.73
C LYS A 141 21.89 -4.77 -10.57
N ASP A 142 21.37 -5.86 -10.05
CA ASP A 142 21.17 -7.12 -10.79
C ASP A 142 20.25 -6.91 -11.99
N PHE A 143 19.26 -6.04 -11.88
CA PHE A 143 18.43 -5.61 -13.00
C PHE A 143 19.10 -4.59 -13.92
N GLY A 144 20.36 -4.23 -13.69
CA GLY A 144 21.14 -3.35 -14.56
C GLY A 144 20.88 -1.86 -14.38
N VAL A 145 20.40 -1.43 -13.22
CA VAL A 145 20.29 -0.02 -12.83
C VAL A 145 21.61 0.39 -12.15
N PRO A 146 22.34 1.41 -12.67
CA PRO A 146 23.59 1.86 -12.04
C PRO A 146 23.31 2.59 -10.73
N GLU A 147 24.20 2.43 -9.75
CA GLU A 147 24.05 3.08 -8.44
C GLU A 147 24.02 4.61 -8.53
N SER A 148 24.70 5.18 -9.54
CA SER A 148 24.68 6.62 -9.82
C SER A 148 23.31 7.19 -10.19
N ALA A 149 22.37 6.33 -10.60
CA ALA A 149 20.99 6.71 -10.88
C ALA A 149 20.07 6.59 -9.64
N LEU A 150 20.58 6.14 -8.49
CA LEU A 150 19.80 5.92 -7.29
C LEU A 150 19.93 7.10 -6.32
N VAL A 151 18.79 7.61 -5.86
CA VAL A 151 18.69 8.68 -4.86
C VAL A 151 18.01 8.12 -3.62
N PHE A 152 18.70 8.22 -2.49
CA PHE A 152 18.27 7.61 -1.23
C PHE A 152 17.65 8.63 -0.28
N LEU A 153 16.53 8.27 0.32
CA LEU A 153 15.77 9.09 1.26
C LEU A 153 15.55 8.32 2.57
N ASP A 154 16.55 8.37 3.44
CA ASP A 154 16.65 7.46 4.60
C ASP A 154 15.74 7.82 5.79
N SER A 155 15.03 8.95 5.78
CA SER A 155 14.34 9.48 6.98
C SER A 155 12.83 9.40 6.96
N ALA A 156 12.21 8.81 5.94
CA ALA A 156 10.75 8.71 5.85
C ALA A 156 10.19 7.70 6.88
N LYS A 157 9.25 8.15 7.70
CA LYS A 157 8.56 7.31 8.69
C LYS A 157 7.23 6.74 8.17
N ASN A 158 6.64 7.41 7.20
CA ASN A 158 5.35 7.07 6.58
C ASN A 158 5.28 7.66 5.17
N THR A 159 4.23 7.32 4.42
CA THR A 159 4.05 7.75 3.02
C THR A 159 3.91 9.28 2.86
N GLU A 160 3.39 10.00 3.87
CA GLU A 160 3.29 11.46 3.84
C GLU A 160 4.67 12.11 3.95
N ASP A 161 5.51 11.65 4.90
CA ASP A 161 6.90 12.09 5.04
C ASP A 161 7.70 11.77 3.76
N GLU A 162 7.48 10.59 3.19
CA GLU A 162 8.09 10.13 1.95
C GLU A 162 7.78 11.07 0.79
N ALA A 163 6.51 11.43 0.61
CA ALA A 163 6.08 12.37 -0.42
C ALA A 163 6.72 13.75 -0.26
N ALA A 164 6.79 14.26 0.97
CA ALA A 164 7.40 15.56 1.26
C ALA A 164 8.91 15.57 1.00
N LEU A 165 9.63 14.52 1.40
CA LEU A 165 11.07 14.38 1.17
C LEU A 165 11.39 14.28 -0.32
N ILE A 166 10.65 13.45 -1.07
CA ILE A 166 10.81 13.28 -2.51
C ILE A 166 10.54 14.61 -3.23
N ALA A 167 9.47 15.30 -2.88
CA ALA A 167 9.16 16.61 -3.50
C ALA A 167 10.27 17.64 -3.28
N ARG A 168 10.86 17.65 -2.08
CA ARG A 168 11.98 18.53 -1.76
C ARG A 168 13.23 18.17 -2.58
N GLU A 169 13.57 16.90 -2.64
CA GLU A 169 14.79 16.43 -3.32
C GLU A 169 14.73 16.65 -4.83
N ILE A 170 13.60 16.33 -5.48
CA ILE A 170 13.44 16.53 -6.93
C ILE A 170 13.47 18.02 -7.27
N LYS A 171 12.88 18.90 -6.44
CA LYS A 171 13.00 20.35 -6.63
C LYS A 171 14.46 20.82 -6.59
N VAL A 172 15.25 20.32 -5.64
CA VAL A 172 16.69 20.64 -5.55
C VAL A 172 17.44 20.18 -6.79
N MET A 173 17.16 18.98 -7.29
CA MET A 173 17.77 18.47 -8.52
C MET A 173 17.42 19.32 -9.74
N LYS A 174 16.15 19.72 -9.90
CA LYS A 174 15.71 20.61 -11.00
C LYS A 174 16.39 21.98 -10.96
N ILE A 175 16.50 22.59 -9.80
CA ILE A 175 17.18 23.89 -9.64
C ILE A 175 18.66 23.79 -10.03
N ARG A 176 19.33 22.67 -9.72
CA ARG A 176 20.74 22.44 -10.07
C ARG A 176 20.94 22.13 -11.56
N GLY A 177 19.91 21.63 -12.25
CA GLY A 177 19.97 21.21 -13.65
C GLY A 177 19.56 22.26 -14.68
N GLU A 178 19.44 23.57 -14.31
CA GLU A 178 18.95 24.65 -15.20
C GLU A 178 17.59 24.37 -15.84
N GLY A 179 16.80 23.48 -15.23
CA GLY A 179 15.50 23.06 -15.75
C GLY A 179 14.37 24.03 -15.45
N ASP A 180 13.30 23.93 -16.24
CA ASP A 180 12.05 24.66 -16.09
C ASP A 180 11.53 24.60 -14.63
N GLN A 181 11.03 25.71 -14.11
CA GLN A 181 10.40 25.81 -12.77
C GLN A 181 9.02 25.11 -12.69
N ALA A 182 8.66 24.33 -13.69
CA ALA A 182 7.42 23.56 -13.72
C ALA A 182 7.34 22.54 -12.56
N THR A 183 6.12 22.23 -12.15
CA THR A 183 5.84 21.22 -11.15
C THR A 183 6.58 19.90 -11.48
N PRO A 184 7.38 19.34 -10.56
CA PRO A 184 8.13 18.11 -10.82
C PRO A 184 7.19 16.96 -11.16
N LYS A 185 7.46 16.28 -12.27
CA LYS A 185 6.71 15.13 -12.75
C LYS A 185 7.38 13.83 -12.31
N ILE A 186 6.63 12.91 -11.74
CA ILE A 186 7.16 11.63 -11.26
C ILE A 186 6.35 10.44 -11.76
N LEU A 187 7.03 9.33 -12.01
CA LEU A 187 6.43 8.01 -12.13
C LEU A 187 6.40 7.36 -10.73
N LEU A 188 5.20 7.29 -10.15
CA LEU A 188 5.01 6.73 -8.81
C LEU A 188 4.78 5.23 -8.91
N VAL A 189 5.72 4.42 -8.41
CA VAL A 189 5.68 2.97 -8.47
C VAL A 189 5.30 2.40 -7.10
N THR A 190 4.14 1.79 -7.02
CA THR A 190 3.66 1.07 -5.84
C THR A 190 2.58 0.06 -6.23
N SER A 191 2.15 -0.78 -5.28
CA SER A 191 1.07 -1.73 -5.49
C SER A 191 -0.23 -1.01 -5.85
N ALA A 192 -1.01 -1.57 -6.79
CA ALA A 192 -2.22 -0.95 -7.28
C ALA A 192 -3.24 -0.65 -6.17
N TRP A 193 -3.39 -1.56 -5.20
CA TRP A 193 -4.27 -1.35 -4.05
C TRP A 193 -3.82 -0.21 -3.12
N HIS A 194 -2.53 0.14 -3.11
CA HIS A 194 -1.97 1.25 -2.33
C HIS A 194 -1.96 2.58 -3.10
N MET A 195 -2.03 2.54 -4.43
CA MET A 195 -1.80 3.68 -5.32
C MET A 195 -2.70 4.87 -5.02
N ARG A 196 -3.99 4.64 -4.76
CA ARG A 196 -4.96 5.71 -4.50
C ARG A 196 -4.53 6.63 -3.35
N ARG A 197 -4.06 6.05 -2.24
CA ARG A 197 -3.59 6.81 -1.07
C ARG A 197 -2.24 7.48 -1.35
N ALA A 198 -1.33 6.77 -1.97
CA ALA A 198 -0.02 7.28 -2.31
C ALA A 198 -0.11 8.47 -3.28
N GLU A 199 -0.84 8.33 -4.38
CA GLU A 199 -1.06 9.42 -5.35
C GLU A 199 -1.62 10.67 -4.70
N MET A 200 -2.64 10.53 -3.85
CA MET A 200 -3.22 11.66 -3.12
C MET A 200 -2.16 12.41 -2.29
N LEU A 201 -1.32 11.69 -1.56
CA LEU A 201 -0.29 12.29 -0.70
C LEU A 201 0.82 12.96 -1.52
N PHE A 202 1.26 12.34 -2.61
CA PHE A 202 2.29 12.86 -3.49
C PHE A 202 1.82 14.11 -4.27
N ARG A 203 0.58 14.12 -4.77
CA ARG A 203 -0.01 15.32 -5.38
C ARG A 203 -0.12 16.48 -4.37
N ARG A 204 -0.46 16.19 -3.13
CA ARG A 204 -0.48 17.20 -2.04
C ARG A 204 0.89 17.74 -1.71
N ALA A 205 1.93 16.96 -1.85
CA ALA A 205 3.30 17.43 -1.70
C ALA A 205 3.78 18.33 -2.87
N GLY A 206 2.91 18.57 -3.86
CA GLY A 206 3.18 19.45 -5.00
C GLY A 206 3.92 18.78 -6.14
N LEU A 207 3.69 17.48 -6.33
CA LEU A 207 4.24 16.70 -7.44
C LEU A 207 3.15 16.41 -8.51
N ASP A 208 3.55 16.44 -9.78
CA ASP A 208 2.72 15.90 -10.87
C ASP A 208 2.93 14.39 -10.96
N VAL A 209 1.93 13.63 -10.51
CA VAL A 209 2.04 12.19 -10.33
C VAL A 209 1.46 11.44 -11.53
N ILE A 210 2.30 10.60 -12.13
CA ILE A 210 1.91 9.59 -13.10
C ILE A 210 1.91 8.24 -12.39
N PRO A 211 0.75 7.63 -12.13
CA PRO A 211 0.69 6.32 -11.49
C PRO A 211 1.32 5.23 -12.38
N ALA A 212 2.29 4.51 -11.84
CA ALA A 212 2.91 3.34 -12.45
C ALA A 212 2.63 2.12 -11.56
N ALA A 213 1.37 1.73 -11.50
CA ALA A 213 0.89 0.68 -10.62
C ALA A 213 1.38 -0.71 -11.03
N THR A 214 1.72 -1.51 -10.03
CA THR A 214 2.09 -2.92 -10.17
C THR A 214 1.44 -3.74 -9.06
N ASP A 215 1.77 -5.02 -8.94
CA ASP A 215 1.30 -5.86 -7.84
C ASP A 215 -0.25 -5.88 -7.74
N HIS A 216 -0.90 -6.30 -8.85
CA HIS A 216 -2.37 -6.38 -8.99
C HIS A 216 -2.89 -7.72 -8.46
N GLU A 217 -2.84 -7.91 -7.15
CA GLU A 217 -3.18 -9.19 -6.50
C GLU A 217 -4.66 -9.57 -6.69
N VAL A 218 -5.56 -8.61 -6.49
CA VAL A 218 -7.01 -8.86 -6.53
C VAL A 218 -7.50 -8.99 -7.97
N THR A 219 -7.02 -8.15 -8.87
CA THR A 219 -7.41 -8.17 -10.28
C THR A 219 -7.00 -9.48 -10.94
N LEU A 220 -5.80 -10.00 -10.68
CA LEU A 220 -5.35 -11.29 -11.21
C LEU A 220 -6.22 -12.44 -10.73
N GLN A 221 -6.72 -12.39 -9.50
CA GLN A 221 -7.56 -13.44 -8.92
C GLN A 221 -9.03 -13.36 -9.34
N CYS A 222 -9.54 -12.17 -9.67
CA CYS A 222 -10.97 -11.92 -9.84
C CYS A 222 -11.38 -11.50 -11.25
N LYS A 223 -10.45 -11.06 -12.10
CA LYS A 223 -10.78 -10.55 -13.45
C LYS A 223 -11.28 -11.68 -14.36
N GLY A 224 -12.47 -11.49 -14.90
CA GLY A 224 -13.09 -12.49 -15.79
C GLY A 224 -13.75 -13.66 -15.08
N VAL A 225 -13.64 -13.75 -13.75
CA VAL A 225 -14.31 -14.76 -12.94
C VAL A 225 -15.69 -14.25 -12.53
N GLY A 226 -16.74 -14.99 -12.89
CA GLY A 226 -18.09 -14.74 -12.39
C GLY A 226 -18.20 -15.01 -10.89
N PHE A 227 -19.42 -14.97 -10.37
CA PHE A 227 -19.66 -15.44 -9.01
C PHE A 227 -19.48 -16.97 -8.97
N GLU A 228 -18.60 -17.44 -8.09
CA GLU A 228 -18.39 -18.84 -7.81
C GLU A 228 -18.69 -19.10 -6.33
N PHE A 229 -19.36 -20.21 -6.05
CA PHE A 229 -19.69 -20.60 -4.67
C PHE A 229 -18.44 -20.71 -3.77
N LEU A 230 -17.31 -21.12 -4.34
CA LEU A 230 -16.03 -21.18 -3.64
C LEU A 230 -15.55 -19.82 -3.09
N GLN A 231 -16.04 -18.71 -3.64
CA GLN A 231 -15.73 -17.37 -3.11
C GLN A 231 -16.34 -17.12 -1.71
N LEU A 232 -17.28 -17.96 -1.29
CA LEU A 232 -17.88 -17.92 0.04
C LEU A 232 -17.13 -18.78 1.07
N VAL A 233 -16.18 -19.63 0.63
CA VAL A 233 -15.41 -20.44 1.56
C VAL A 233 -14.42 -19.55 2.32
N PRO A 234 -14.44 -19.56 3.67
CA PRO A 234 -13.54 -18.74 4.47
C PRO A 234 -12.12 -19.28 4.41
N ASP A 235 -11.15 -18.37 4.33
CA ASP A 235 -9.73 -18.65 4.25
C ASP A 235 -8.93 -17.61 5.07
N ALA A 236 -7.89 -18.07 5.78
CA ALA A 236 -7.07 -17.20 6.63
C ALA A 236 -6.26 -16.17 5.82
N GLY A 237 -5.79 -16.54 4.62
CA GLY A 237 -5.10 -15.63 3.71
C GLY A 237 -6.02 -14.51 3.24
N ARG A 238 -7.32 -14.82 3.01
CA ARG A 238 -8.32 -13.80 2.68
C ARG A 238 -8.57 -12.84 3.83
N LEU A 239 -8.65 -13.33 5.06
CA LEU A 239 -8.78 -12.46 6.23
C LEU A 239 -7.60 -11.50 6.35
N PHE A 240 -6.38 -11.99 6.14
CA PHE A 240 -5.18 -11.16 6.12
C PHE A 240 -5.24 -10.13 4.97
N GLN A 241 -5.53 -10.58 3.74
CA GLN A 241 -5.66 -9.71 2.57
C GLN A 241 -6.72 -8.63 2.77
N ASN A 242 -7.91 -9.00 3.21
CA ASN A 242 -9.00 -8.06 3.45
C ASN A 242 -8.67 -7.05 4.56
N SER A 243 -7.89 -7.45 5.56
CA SER A 243 -7.48 -6.54 6.64
C SER A 243 -6.57 -5.42 6.14
N TYR A 244 -5.60 -5.69 5.24
CA TYR A 244 -4.77 -4.61 4.71
C TYR A 244 -5.50 -3.79 3.62
N LEU A 245 -6.36 -4.39 2.80
CA LEU A 245 -7.20 -3.64 1.86
C LEU A 245 -8.12 -2.66 2.60
N PHE A 246 -8.76 -3.11 3.69
CA PHE A 246 -9.56 -2.24 4.54
C PHE A 246 -8.75 -1.10 5.15
N LYS A 247 -7.55 -1.40 5.63
CA LYS A 247 -6.62 -0.38 6.13
C LYS A 247 -6.34 0.71 5.10
N GLU A 248 -6.20 0.37 3.82
CA GLU A 248 -5.97 1.36 2.77
C GLU A 248 -7.18 2.27 2.54
N HIS A 249 -8.39 1.71 2.50
CA HIS A 249 -9.61 2.51 2.45
C HIS A 249 -9.72 3.44 3.65
N PHE A 250 -9.54 2.88 4.86
CA PHE A 250 -9.63 3.64 6.10
C PHE A 250 -8.59 4.76 6.16
N ALA A 251 -7.33 4.45 5.86
CA ALA A 251 -6.25 5.44 5.84
C ALA A 251 -6.50 6.54 4.81
N TYR A 252 -6.98 6.19 3.61
CA TYR A 252 -7.35 7.17 2.58
C TYR A 252 -8.39 8.16 3.11
N TRP A 253 -9.46 7.68 3.73
CA TRP A 253 -10.52 8.54 4.28
C TRP A 253 -10.04 9.38 5.47
N CYS A 254 -9.18 8.82 6.33
CA CYS A 254 -8.58 9.58 7.42
C CYS A 254 -7.71 10.74 6.91
N TYR A 255 -6.84 10.49 5.95
CA TYR A 255 -6.02 11.55 5.36
C TYR A 255 -6.86 12.59 4.61
N TRP A 256 -7.91 12.13 3.92
CA TRP A 256 -8.84 13.03 3.25
C TRP A 256 -9.56 13.95 4.24
N ALA A 257 -10.14 13.40 5.30
CA ALA A 257 -10.87 14.16 6.33
C ALA A 257 -9.96 15.12 7.11
N LEU A 258 -8.76 14.67 7.52
CA LEU A 258 -7.80 15.52 8.24
C LEU A 258 -7.35 16.73 7.41
N HIS A 259 -7.31 16.59 6.10
CA HIS A 259 -6.96 17.69 5.20
C HIS A 259 -8.11 18.67 5.02
N TRP A 260 -9.34 18.16 4.98
CA TRP A 260 -10.54 19.01 4.89
C TRP A 260 -10.71 19.91 6.12
N VAL A 261 -10.24 19.43 7.29
CA VAL A 261 -10.26 20.19 8.55
C VAL A 261 -9.11 21.22 8.65
N LYS A 262 -7.99 21.00 7.91
CA LYS A 262 -6.80 21.88 7.96
C LYS A 262 -6.76 22.93 6.82
N GLY A 263 -7.56 22.75 5.76
CA GLY A 263 -7.66 23.70 4.64
C GLY A 263 -8.66 24.78 4.93
#